data_cbda3d4350e50e981fc15456f8ef3f3b
#
_entry.id   cbda3d4350e50e981fc15456f8ef3f3b
#
_cell.length_a   1.000
_cell.length_b   1.000
_cell.length_c   1.000
_cell.angle_alpha   90.00
_cell.angle_beta   90.00
_cell.angle_gamma   90.00
#
_symmetry.space_group_name_H-M   'P 1'
#
loop_
_entity.id
_entity.type
_entity.pdbx_description
1 polymer ?
#
loop_
_entity_poly.entity_id
_entity_poly.type
_entity_poly.pdbx_seq_one_letter_code
_entity_poly.pdbx_strand_id
1 'polypeptide(L)'
;MDVRICHAIAERRLLMFAYRGAMRVAEPHLHGETTAGNEALSAWMREGWSRTDPSGGWRMFRLDELSELSILPERFDEPRPGFNPSDPHFTRIFCVVGAEPTSPLIAHADDT
;
A
#
# COMPACT_ATOMS: atom_id res chain seq x y z
N MET A 1 8.43 -9.99 0.72
CA MET A 1 7.24 -9.45 0.03
C MET A 1 5.99 -10.15 0.54
N ASP A 2 4.96 -9.39 0.83
CA ASP A 2 3.67 -9.94 1.25
C ASP A 2 2.69 -9.92 0.08
N VAL A 3 2.37 -11.09 -0.44
CA VAL A 3 1.53 -11.21 -1.63
C VAL A 3 0.10 -10.69 -1.40
N ARG A 4 -0.39 -10.74 -0.15
CA ARG A 4 -1.73 -10.22 0.16
C ARG A 4 -1.77 -8.71 -0.05
N ILE A 5 -0.71 -8.02 0.34
CA ILE A 5 -0.61 -6.57 0.16
C ILE A 5 -0.52 -6.23 -1.31
N CYS A 6 0.29 -6.96 -2.08
CA CYS A 6 0.40 -6.72 -3.50
C CYS A 6 -0.92 -6.99 -4.23
N HIS A 7 -1.65 -8.01 -3.80
CA HIS A 7 -2.96 -8.30 -4.37
C HIS A 7 -3.94 -7.14 -4.11
N ALA A 8 -3.96 -6.65 -2.87
CA ALA A 8 -4.83 -5.51 -2.53
C ALA A 8 -4.47 -4.26 -3.32
N ILE A 9 -3.17 -4.00 -3.51
CA ILE A 9 -2.73 -2.86 -4.32
C ILE A 9 -3.20 -3.01 -5.76
N ALA A 10 -3.04 -4.19 -6.35
CA ALA A 10 -3.43 -4.44 -7.73
C ALA A 10 -4.93 -4.22 -7.94
N GLU A 11 -5.74 -4.59 -6.97
CA GLU A 11 -7.19 -4.46 -7.04
C GLU A 11 -7.71 -3.17 -6.43
N ARG A 12 -6.83 -2.36 -5.89
CA ARG A 12 -7.18 -1.12 -5.18
C ARG A 12 -8.19 -1.35 -4.08
N ARG A 13 -7.98 -2.41 -3.29
CA ARG A 13 -8.84 -2.77 -2.17
C ARG A 13 -8.25 -2.25 -0.87
N LEU A 14 -9.13 -1.88 0.05
CA LEU A 14 -8.70 -1.42 1.36
C LEU A 14 -8.12 -2.57 2.16
N LEU A 15 -7.21 -2.25 3.07
CA LEU A 15 -6.65 -3.18 4.04
C LEU A 15 -7.08 -2.77 5.43
N MET A 16 -7.37 -3.74 6.28
CA MET A 16 -7.58 -3.53 7.70
C MET A 16 -6.55 -4.36 8.45
N PHE A 17 -5.92 -3.77 9.46
CA PHE A 17 -4.86 -4.45 10.21
C PHE A 17 -4.65 -3.78 11.56
N ALA A 18 -4.00 -4.51 12.46
CA ALA A 18 -3.57 -3.96 13.74
C ALA A 18 -2.14 -3.45 13.60
N TYR A 19 -1.88 -2.27 14.14
CA TYR A 19 -0.56 -1.66 14.09
C TYR A 19 -0.36 -0.85 15.36
N ARG A 20 0.66 -1.23 16.13
CA ARG A 20 1.00 -0.57 17.40
C ARG A 20 -0.22 -0.41 18.30
N GLY A 21 -0.97 -1.51 18.45
CA GLY A 21 -2.09 -1.58 19.37
C GLY A 21 -3.39 -0.96 18.91
N ALA A 22 -3.49 -0.53 17.66
CA ALA A 22 -4.71 0.06 17.15
C ALA A 22 -5.07 -0.52 15.78
N MET A 23 -6.35 -0.73 15.55
CA MET A 23 -6.82 -1.16 14.24
C MET A 23 -6.78 0.03 13.28
N ARG A 24 -6.39 -0.27 12.03
CA ARG A 24 -6.25 0.73 10.98
C ARG A 24 -6.96 0.25 9.72
N VAL A 25 -7.54 1.21 8.99
CA VAL A 25 -8.05 0.96 7.64
C VAL A 25 -7.32 1.89 6.70
N ALA A 26 -6.71 1.33 5.67
CA ALA A 26 -5.84 2.10 4.80
C ALA A 26 -6.00 1.70 3.35
N GLU A 27 -5.69 2.66 2.45
CA GLU A 27 -5.65 2.45 1.02
C GLU A 27 -4.19 2.18 0.65
N PRO A 28 -3.84 0.92 0.32
CA PRO A 28 -2.43 0.59 0.07
C PRO A 28 -1.97 1.12 -1.28
N HIS A 29 -0.81 1.77 -1.31
CA HIS A 29 -0.30 2.38 -2.53
C HIS A 29 1.03 1.80 -3.00
N LEU A 30 1.91 1.45 -2.08
CA LEU A 30 3.24 0.95 -2.44
C LEU A 30 3.75 0.03 -1.34
N HIS A 31 4.30 -1.10 -1.74
CA HIS A 31 4.91 -2.05 -0.81
C HIS A 31 6.31 -2.38 -1.32
N GLY A 32 7.28 -2.28 -0.45
CA GLY A 32 8.66 -2.53 -0.82
C GLY A 32 9.58 -2.61 0.38
N GLU A 33 10.87 -2.57 0.09
CA GLU A 33 11.93 -2.57 1.09
C GLU A 33 12.50 -1.16 1.19
N THR A 34 12.58 -0.66 2.43
CA THR A 34 13.06 0.69 2.67
C THR A 34 14.58 0.75 2.65
N THR A 35 15.11 1.98 2.64
CA THR A 35 16.56 2.19 2.71
C THR A 35 17.17 1.67 4.02
N ALA A 36 16.35 1.50 5.06
CA ALA A 36 16.78 0.93 6.32
C ALA A 36 16.74 -0.61 6.32
N GLY A 37 16.33 -1.22 5.23
CA GLY A 37 16.30 -2.68 5.10
C GLY A 37 15.05 -3.34 5.65
N ASN A 38 13.97 -2.59 5.88
CA ASN A 38 12.72 -3.12 6.41
C ASN A 38 11.66 -3.17 5.32
N GLU A 39 10.85 -4.23 5.33
CA GLU A 39 9.67 -4.24 4.48
C GLU A 39 8.62 -3.31 5.05
N ALA A 40 8.00 -2.51 4.18
CA ALA A 40 7.05 -1.50 4.60
C ALA A 40 5.93 -1.34 3.58
N LEU A 41 4.84 -0.75 4.05
CA LEU A 41 3.68 -0.39 3.24
C LEU A 41 3.47 1.11 3.34
N SER A 42 3.44 1.79 2.20
CA SER A 42 3.03 3.19 2.11
C SER A 42 1.56 3.23 1.75
N ALA A 43 0.74 3.85 2.59
CA ALA A 43 -0.70 3.83 2.41
C ALA A 43 -1.34 5.11 2.91
N TRP A 44 -2.54 5.38 2.42
CA TRP A 44 -3.37 6.48 2.92
C TRP A 44 -4.30 5.92 3.99
N MET A 45 -4.07 6.32 5.25
CA MET A 45 -4.89 5.86 6.35
C MET A 45 -6.22 6.64 6.36
N ARG A 46 -7.33 5.89 6.46
CA ARG A 46 -8.64 6.49 6.58
C ARG A 46 -8.78 7.13 7.95
N GLU A 47 -9.36 8.32 8.02
CA GLU A 47 -9.55 9.02 9.28
C GLU A 47 -10.57 8.31 10.17
N GLY A 48 -10.46 8.53 11.48
CA GLY A 48 -11.41 7.97 12.44
C GLY A 48 -11.10 6.55 12.88
N TRP A 49 -10.05 5.91 12.35
CA TRP A 49 -9.74 4.52 12.64
C TRP A 49 -8.61 4.33 13.64
N SER A 50 -8.07 5.43 14.18
CA SER A 50 -7.05 5.35 15.21
C SER A 50 -7.42 6.25 16.38
N ARG A 51 -7.28 5.73 17.59
CA ARG A 51 -7.56 6.52 18.79
C ARG A 51 -6.52 7.60 19.03
N THR A 52 -5.27 7.27 18.69
CA THR A 52 -4.15 8.18 18.95
C THR A 52 -3.94 9.14 17.81
N ASP A 53 -4.37 8.78 16.60
CA ASP A 53 -4.21 9.61 15.42
C ASP A 53 -5.43 9.40 14.53
N PRO A 54 -6.56 10.05 14.87
CA PRO A 54 -7.80 9.85 14.13
C PRO A 54 -7.82 10.55 12.78
N SER A 55 -6.90 11.46 12.52
CA SER A 55 -6.82 12.13 11.23
C SER A 55 -6.24 11.18 10.20
N GLY A 56 -6.79 11.18 8.99
CA GLY A 56 -6.27 10.37 7.90
C GLY A 56 -4.97 10.91 7.35
N GLY A 57 -4.49 10.28 6.30
CA GLY A 57 -3.34 10.77 5.56
C GLY A 57 -2.30 9.72 5.32
N TRP A 58 -1.20 10.17 4.72
CA TRP A 58 -0.10 9.27 4.38
C TRP A 58 0.57 8.71 5.62
N ARG A 59 0.82 7.39 5.61
CA ARG A 59 1.54 6.69 6.67
C ARG A 59 2.42 5.63 6.06
N MET A 60 3.55 5.36 6.72
CA MET A 60 4.42 4.25 6.38
C MET A 60 4.31 3.23 7.51
N PHE A 61 3.93 2.01 7.17
CA PHE A 61 3.76 0.94 8.15
C PHE A 61 4.82 -0.13 7.94
N ARG A 62 5.58 -0.47 8.99
CA ARG A 62 6.53 -1.56 8.92
C ARG A 62 5.78 -2.88 9.05
N LEU A 63 6.11 -3.83 8.18
CA LEU A 63 5.42 -5.10 8.18
C LEU A 63 5.67 -5.92 9.45
N ASP A 64 6.84 -5.78 10.06
CA ASP A 64 7.14 -6.52 11.28
C ASP A 64 6.33 -6.04 12.49
N GLU A 65 5.64 -4.90 12.38
CA GLU A 65 4.78 -4.38 13.45
C GLU A 65 3.29 -4.51 13.09
N LEU A 66 2.99 -5.11 11.96
CA LEU A 66 1.65 -5.21 11.42
C LEU A 66 1.10 -6.62 11.66
N SER A 67 -0.13 -6.73 12.11
CA SER A 67 -0.74 -8.04 12.35
C SER A 67 -2.22 -8.01 11.99
N GLU A 68 -2.86 -9.19 11.96
CA GLU A 68 -4.29 -9.34 11.72
C GLU A 68 -4.74 -8.69 10.42
N LEU A 69 -3.96 -8.91 9.36
CA LEU A 69 -4.22 -8.30 8.07
C LEU A 69 -5.42 -8.93 7.37
N SER A 70 -6.36 -8.09 6.94
CA SER A 70 -7.52 -8.51 6.16
C SER A 70 -7.66 -7.61 4.94
N ILE A 71 -8.02 -8.20 3.81
CA ILE A 71 -8.33 -7.46 2.59
C ILE A 71 -9.83 -7.22 2.59
N LEU A 72 -10.23 -5.96 2.54
CA LEU A 72 -11.65 -5.59 2.57
C LEU A 72 -12.21 -5.59 1.15
N PRO A 73 -13.53 -5.77 1.00
CA PRO A 73 -14.16 -5.68 -0.32
C PRO A 73 -14.22 -4.28 -0.89
N GLU A 74 -14.17 -3.27 -0.04
CA GLU A 74 -14.21 -1.87 -0.49
C GLU A 74 -12.96 -1.53 -1.29
N ARG A 75 -13.14 -0.63 -2.26
CA ARG A 75 -12.05 -0.19 -3.14
C ARG A 75 -11.92 1.33 -3.10
N PHE A 76 -10.77 1.80 -3.55
CA PHE A 76 -10.56 3.23 -3.80
C PHE A 76 -10.31 3.39 -5.30
N ASP A 77 -10.73 4.54 -5.85
CA ASP A 77 -10.77 4.72 -7.30
C ASP A 77 -9.41 5.07 -7.89
N GLU A 78 -8.69 6.00 -7.24
CA GLU A 78 -7.46 6.56 -7.79
C GLU A 78 -6.43 6.71 -6.68
N PRO A 79 -5.14 6.76 -7.05
CA PRO A 79 -4.12 7.12 -6.06
C PRO A 79 -4.41 8.47 -5.44
N ARG A 80 -4.15 8.57 -4.16
CA ARG A 80 -4.37 9.81 -3.41
C ARG A 80 -3.38 10.89 -3.85
N PRO A 81 -3.78 12.17 -3.78
CA PRO A 81 -2.85 13.26 -4.08
C PRO A 81 -1.60 13.18 -3.23
N GLY A 82 -0.47 13.53 -3.84
CA GLY A 82 0.82 13.47 -3.18
C GLY A 82 1.51 12.13 -3.29
N PHE A 83 0.88 11.13 -3.89
CA PHE A 83 1.52 9.83 -4.06
C PHE A 83 2.71 9.94 -5.01
N ASN A 84 3.84 9.37 -4.58
CA ASN A 84 5.06 9.31 -5.40
C ASN A 84 5.39 7.84 -5.67
N PRO A 85 5.18 7.36 -6.91
CA PRO A 85 5.47 5.96 -7.22
C PRO A 85 6.96 5.64 -7.22
N SER A 86 7.81 6.66 -7.18
CA SER A 86 9.27 6.50 -7.09
C SER A 86 9.79 6.99 -5.75
N ASP A 87 9.05 6.74 -4.68
CA ASP A 87 9.37 7.22 -3.34
C ASP A 87 10.80 6.85 -2.96
N PRO A 88 11.66 7.84 -2.66
CA PRO A 88 13.07 7.58 -2.36
C PRO A 88 13.30 6.88 -1.02
N HIS A 89 12.28 6.73 -0.18
CA HIS A 89 12.41 5.94 1.03
C HIS A 89 12.53 4.44 0.75
N PHE A 90 12.26 4.00 -0.47
CA PHE A 90 12.32 2.60 -0.85
C PHE A 90 13.52 2.35 -1.77
N THR A 91 14.31 1.33 -1.44
CA THR A 91 15.38 0.85 -2.32
C THR A 91 14.86 -0.16 -3.31
N ARG A 92 13.73 -0.80 -2.98
CA ARG A 92 13.20 -1.88 -3.80
C ARG A 92 11.67 -1.84 -3.68
N ILE A 93 11.00 -1.75 -4.81
CA ILE A 93 9.53 -1.70 -4.84
C ILE A 93 9.02 -3.04 -5.35
N PHE A 94 8.21 -3.72 -4.55
CA PHE A 94 7.63 -5.01 -4.91
C PHE A 94 6.36 -4.83 -5.72
N CYS A 95 5.53 -3.88 -5.32
CA CYS A 95 4.27 -3.59 -6.01
C CYS A 95 3.85 -2.15 -5.73
N VAL A 96 3.15 -1.56 -6.70
CA VAL A 96 2.76 -0.15 -6.62
C VAL A 96 1.42 0.03 -7.32
N VAL A 97 0.57 0.90 -6.76
CA VAL A 97 -0.74 1.19 -7.33
C VAL A 97 -0.60 1.84 -8.70
N GLY A 98 -1.47 1.46 -9.62
CA GLY A 98 -1.44 1.99 -10.97
C GLY A 98 -0.56 1.22 -11.93
N ALA A 99 0.28 0.29 -11.45
CA ALA A 99 1.08 -0.55 -12.32
C ALA A 99 0.20 -1.65 -12.91
N GLU A 100 0.37 -1.91 -14.20
CA GLU A 100 -0.37 -2.98 -14.86
C GLU A 100 0.26 -4.32 -14.49
N PRO A 101 -0.51 -5.23 -13.93
CA PRO A 101 0.07 -6.52 -13.52
C PRO A 101 0.50 -7.39 -14.69
N THR A 102 -0.02 -7.14 -15.90
CA THR A 102 0.26 -7.98 -17.07
C THR A 102 1.14 -7.30 -18.11
N SER A 103 1.52 -6.20 -18.00
CA SER A 103 2.17 -5.44 -19.04
C SER A 103 3.52 -5.91 -19.46
N PRO A 104 2.81 -6.02 -19.78
CA PRO A 104 3.44 -5.89 -20.23
C PRO A 104 3.58 -5.99 -21.20
N LEU A 105 3.20 -6.10 -21.37
CA LEU A 105 3.26 -6.00 -22.09
C LEU A 105 2.94 -5.74 -22.85
N ILE A 106 2.57 -5.69 -22.87
CA ILE A 106 2.39 -5.19 -23.41
C ILE A 106 2.50 -4.82 -24.00
N ALA A 107 2.59 -5.02 -24.02
CA ALA A 107 2.81 -4.41 -24.47
C ALA A 107 2.90 -4.00 -25.06
N HIS A 108 2.83 -4.12 -25.10
CA HIS A 108 3.01 -3.55 -25.62
C HIS A 108 2.99 -3.32 -26.23
N ALA A 109 2.88 -3.69 -26.37
CA ALA A 109 2.98 -3.33 -26.90
C ALA A 109 2.89 -2.93 -27.50
N ASP A 110 2.76 -3.10 -27.41
CA ASP A 110 2.83 -2.60 -27.84
C ASP A 110 2.82 -2.22 -28.23
N ASP A 111 2.78 -2.51 -28.28
CA ASP A 111 2.97 -2.05 -28.60
C ASP A 111 2.91 -1.75 -29.01
N THR A 112 2.79 -2.15 -29.22
CA THR A 112 3.01 -1.74 -29.55
C THR A 112 3.12 -1.47 -29.88
#